data_213c79f0ef7a3cce275c15412b5fcaf0
#
_entry.id   213c79f0ef7a3cce275c15412b5fcaf0
#
_cell.length_a   1.000
_cell.length_b   1.000
_cell.length_c   1.000
_cell.angle_alpha   90.00
_cell.angle_beta   90.00
_cell.angle_gamma   90.00
#
_symmetry.space_group_name_H-M   'P 1'
#
loop_
_entity.id
_entity.type
_entity.pdbx_description
1 polymer ?
#
loop_
_entity_poly.entity_id
_entity_poly.type
_entity_poly.pdbx_seq_one_letter_code
_entity_poly.pdbx_strand_id
1 'polypeptide(L)'
;KNVLSDSCTFFSPYYRQISMDSWLSLDTALIEKRFQLAYKDVVAAFRYYWNNYNQGRPFILAGHSQGAKAVIELLKHEITPEIYQHLVASYAIGYTITQEELDSYPYLRMAKDSTDVGVIIGFNSVTKPEAISPLFKNNIVCINPLNWKTDASPGVSYQGFTASIDPSI
;
A
#
# COMPACT_ATOMS: atom_id res chain seq x y z
N LYS A 1 3.04 -7.93 13.15
CA LYS A 1 4.06 -8.90 13.56
C LYS A 1 3.56 -10.35 13.41
N ASN A 2 2.39 -10.68 13.92
CA ASN A 2 1.88 -12.06 13.96
C ASN A 2 1.56 -12.68 12.58
N VAL A 3 1.43 -11.88 11.51
CA VAL A 3 1.10 -12.39 10.17
C VAL A 3 2.34 -12.83 9.39
N LEU A 4 3.50 -12.18 9.61
CA LEU A 4 4.71 -12.39 8.81
C LEU A 4 5.92 -12.87 9.63
N SER A 5 5.82 -12.93 10.96
CA SER A 5 6.97 -13.10 11.86
C SER A 5 7.68 -14.46 11.78
N ASP A 6 6.99 -15.50 11.32
CA ASP A 6 7.55 -16.86 11.29
C ASP A 6 8.42 -17.09 10.05
N SER A 7 8.30 -16.25 9.04
CA SER A 7 9.00 -16.41 7.76
C SER A 7 9.86 -15.20 7.37
N CYS A 8 9.76 -14.09 8.10
CA CYS A 8 10.42 -12.83 7.74
C CYS A 8 11.06 -12.14 8.94
N THR A 9 12.20 -11.50 8.71
CA THR A 9 12.70 -10.49 9.65
C THR A 9 11.87 -9.23 9.53
N PHE A 10 11.26 -8.80 10.63
CA PHE A 10 10.33 -7.69 10.65
C PHE A 10 10.99 -6.40 11.14
N PHE A 11 10.87 -5.33 10.34
CA PHE A 11 11.30 -3.99 10.66
C PHE A 11 10.09 -3.04 10.70
N SER A 12 9.96 -2.25 11.74
CA SER A 12 8.89 -1.25 11.85
C SER A 12 9.49 0.05 12.37
N PRO A 13 9.44 1.14 11.60
CA PRO A 13 9.95 2.41 12.05
C PRO A 13 9.00 3.06 13.06
N TYR A 14 9.56 3.80 14.00
CA TYR A 14 8.84 4.84 14.71
C TYR A 14 8.91 6.11 13.87
N TYR A 15 7.76 6.68 13.52
CA TYR A 15 7.69 7.91 12.73
C TYR A 15 6.55 8.81 13.24
N ARG A 16 6.68 10.10 13.02
CA ARG A 16 5.65 11.07 13.37
C ARG A 16 4.44 10.87 12.47
N GLN A 17 3.28 10.72 13.07
CA GLN A 17 2.02 10.55 12.34
C GLN A 17 1.23 11.85 12.36
N ILE A 18 0.43 12.07 11.32
CA ILE A 18 -0.56 13.15 11.36
C ILE A 18 -1.81 12.68 12.09
N SER A 19 -2.47 13.60 12.77
CA SER A 19 -3.67 13.28 13.56
C SER A 19 -4.87 12.92 12.68
N MET A 20 -5.81 12.16 13.23
CA MET A 20 -7.09 11.87 12.59
C MET A 20 -7.84 13.13 12.17
N ASP A 21 -7.80 14.19 12.98
CA ASP A 21 -8.44 15.47 12.63
C ASP A 21 -7.92 16.06 11.32
N SER A 22 -6.63 15.82 11.00
CA SER A 22 -6.07 16.25 9.72
C SER A 22 -6.70 15.51 8.55
N TRP A 23 -6.91 14.19 8.68
CA TRP A 23 -7.57 13.38 7.67
C TRP A 23 -9.05 13.73 7.52
N LEU A 24 -9.74 13.97 8.62
CA LEU A 24 -11.16 14.31 8.67
C LEU A 24 -11.45 15.71 8.14
N SER A 25 -10.46 16.60 8.08
CA SER A 25 -10.62 17.93 7.49
C SER A 25 -10.95 17.90 6.01
N LEU A 26 -10.63 16.79 5.30
CA LEU A 26 -10.74 16.63 3.85
C LEU A 26 -9.98 17.72 3.04
N ASP A 27 -9.15 18.52 3.69
CA ASP A 27 -8.27 19.50 3.07
C ASP A 27 -7.00 18.78 2.59
N THR A 28 -6.97 18.44 1.32
CA THR A 28 -5.87 17.70 0.72
C THR A 28 -4.53 18.44 0.80
N ALA A 29 -4.54 19.77 0.68
CA ALA A 29 -3.31 20.58 0.78
C ALA A 29 -2.75 20.57 2.21
N LEU A 30 -3.62 20.65 3.21
CA LEU A 30 -3.23 20.56 4.62
C LEU A 30 -2.71 19.15 4.96
N ILE A 31 -3.40 18.12 4.50
CA ILE A 31 -3.00 16.71 4.67
C ILE A 31 -1.60 16.52 4.08
N GLU A 32 -1.39 16.93 2.84
CA GLU A 32 -0.10 16.79 2.17
C GLU A 32 1.01 17.53 2.89
N LYS A 33 0.80 18.79 3.25
CA LYS A 33 1.77 19.59 4.01
C LYS A 33 2.19 18.92 5.32
N ARG A 34 1.22 18.38 6.07
CA ARG A 34 1.49 17.70 7.35
C ARG A 34 2.15 16.34 7.12
N PHE A 35 1.73 15.62 6.08
CA PHE A 35 2.28 14.31 5.74
C PHE A 35 3.76 14.36 5.37
N GLN A 36 4.25 15.46 4.79
CA GLN A 36 5.67 15.60 4.44
C GLN A 36 6.61 15.39 5.64
N LEU A 37 6.18 15.75 6.85
CA LEU A 37 6.98 15.50 8.05
C LEU A 37 7.04 14.00 8.40
N ALA A 38 5.90 13.33 8.34
CA ALA A 38 5.81 11.88 8.51
C ALA A 38 6.63 11.12 7.46
N TYR A 39 6.52 11.56 6.22
CA TYR A 39 7.22 10.95 5.09
C TYR A 39 8.74 11.06 5.22
N LYS A 40 9.27 12.19 5.66
CA LYS A 40 10.72 12.34 5.91
C LYS A 40 11.26 11.32 6.90
N ASP A 41 10.50 11.01 7.96
CA ASP A 41 10.90 10.00 8.94
C ASP A 41 10.90 8.60 8.30
N VAL A 42 9.88 8.29 7.50
CA VAL A 42 9.77 7.00 6.80
C VAL A 42 10.90 6.82 5.79
N VAL A 43 11.22 7.86 5.02
CA VAL A 43 12.36 7.86 4.08
C VAL A 43 13.68 7.60 4.81
N ALA A 44 13.92 8.31 5.91
CA ALA A 44 15.15 8.13 6.70
C ALA A 44 15.26 6.68 7.23
N ALA A 45 14.15 6.13 7.73
CA ALA A 45 14.09 4.76 8.21
C ALA A 45 14.29 3.73 7.09
N PHE A 46 13.66 3.94 5.93
CA PHE A 46 13.83 3.05 4.78
C PHE A 46 15.27 3.04 4.26
N ARG A 47 15.89 4.22 4.09
CA ARG A 47 17.30 4.34 3.68
C ARG A 47 18.23 3.69 4.70
N TYR A 48 17.96 3.85 6.00
CA TYR A 48 18.74 3.20 7.05
C TYR A 48 18.60 1.67 7.00
N TYR A 49 17.38 1.15 6.82
CA TYR A 49 17.11 -0.27 6.60
C TYR A 49 17.89 -0.79 5.37
N TRP A 50 17.78 -0.13 4.24
CA TRP A 50 18.43 -0.53 3.00
C TRP A 50 19.95 -0.63 3.16
N ASN A 51 20.56 0.40 3.71
CA ASN A 51 22.00 0.51 3.82
C ASN A 51 22.63 -0.40 4.90
N ASN A 52 21.88 -0.76 5.95
CA ASN A 52 22.45 -1.44 7.11
C ASN A 52 21.90 -2.86 7.35
N TYR A 53 20.69 -3.15 6.88
CA TYR A 53 20.00 -4.39 7.23
C TYR A 53 19.54 -5.23 6.05
N ASN A 54 19.30 -4.66 4.87
CA ASN A 54 18.78 -5.42 3.74
C ASN A 54 19.77 -6.46 3.24
N GLN A 55 21.03 -6.09 3.02
CA GLN A 55 22.10 -6.99 2.58
C GLN A 55 21.75 -7.78 1.30
N GLY A 56 21.09 -7.17 0.35
CA GLY A 56 20.68 -7.80 -0.91
C GLY A 56 19.54 -8.82 -0.79
N ARG A 57 18.85 -8.87 0.34
CA ARG A 57 17.73 -9.81 0.54
C ARG A 57 16.44 -9.29 -0.12
N PRO A 58 15.59 -10.20 -0.61
CA PRO A 58 14.22 -9.83 -1.00
C PRO A 58 13.47 -9.20 0.16
N PHE A 59 12.62 -8.20 -0.13
CA PHE A 59 11.85 -7.51 0.90
C PHE A 59 10.42 -7.21 0.46
N ILE A 60 9.57 -7.01 1.46
CA ILE A 60 8.18 -6.59 1.30
C ILE A 60 8.01 -5.24 2.02
N LEU A 61 7.34 -4.31 1.37
CA LEU A 61 6.81 -3.12 2.03
C LEU A 61 5.36 -3.36 2.44
N ALA A 62 4.96 -2.88 3.61
CA ALA A 62 3.58 -3.00 4.04
C ALA A 62 3.14 -1.76 4.83
N GLY A 63 1.98 -1.24 4.48
CA GLY A 63 1.36 -0.11 5.16
C GLY A 63 -0.16 -0.17 5.10
N HIS A 64 -0.80 0.40 6.12
CA HIS A 64 -2.25 0.56 6.17
C HIS A 64 -2.59 2.04 6.34
N SER A 65 -3.61 2.53 5.64
CA SER A 65 -4.09 3.91 5.72
C SER A 65 -2.95 4.92 5.48
N GLN A 66 -2.57 5.74 6.44
CA GLN A 66 -1.41 6.64 6.34
C GLN A 66 -0.10 5.91 6.02
N GLY A 67 0.08 4.69 6.54
CA GLY A 67 1.22 3.83 6.20
C GLY A 67 1.18 3.37 4.75
N ALA A 68 0.00 3.15 4.18
CA ALA A 68 -0.15 2.84 2.75
C ALA A 68 0.27 4.02 1.88
N LYS A 69 -0.15 5.25 2.24
CA LYS A 69 0.35 6.47 1.58
C LYS A 69 1.88 6.53 1.63
N ALA A 70 2.47 6.26 2.77
CA ALA A 70 3.94 6.29 2.89
C ALA A 70 4.62 5.24 1.99
N VAL A 71 4.08 4.03 1.90
CA VAL A 71 4.58 2.98 0.98
C VAL A 71 4.47 3.43 -0.48
N ILE A 72 3.34 4.01 -0.88
CA ILE A 72 3.14 4.54 -2.23
C ILE A 72 4.18 5.62 -2.55
N GLU A 73 4.40 6.58 -1.65
CA GLU A 73 5.39 7.63 -1.85
C GLU A 73 6.83 7.09 -1.89
N LEU A 74 7.16 6.05 -1.11
CA LEU A 74 8.45 5.37 -1.25
C LEU A 74 8.63 4.77 -2.66
N LEU A 75 7.60 4.10 -3.19
CA LEU A 75 7.64 3.51 -4.54
C LEU A 75 7.83 4.58 -5.62
N LYS A 76 7.25 5.76 -5.44
CA LYS A 76 7.38 6.87 -6.38
C LYS A 76 8.75 7.53 -6.38
N HIS A 77 9.39 7.67 -5.21
CA HIS A 77 10.49 8.61 -5.04
C HIS A 77 11.78 7.99 -4.49
N GLU A 78 11.72 6.85 -3.81
CA GLU A 78 12.89 6.27 -3.15
C GLU A 78 13.37 4.95 -3.78
N ILE A 79 12.52 4.27 -4.54
CA ILE A 79 12.88 3.01 -5.18
C ILE A 79 13.67 3.28 -6.46
N THR A 80 14.91 2.83 -6.45
CA THR A 80 15.79 2.81 -7.64
C THR A 80 15.69 1.47 -8.37
N PRO A 81 16.18 1.36 -9.62
CA PRO A 81 16.23 0.06 -10.31
C PRO A 81 16.95 -1.03 -9.51
N GLU A 82 18.01 -0.67 -8.78
CA GLU A 82 18.75 -1.59 -7.90
C GLU A 82 17.88 -2.08 -6.74
N ILE A 83 17.17 -1.17 -6.06
CA ILE A 83 16.28 -1.52 -4.95
C ILE A 83 15.12 -2.37 -5.45
N TYR A 84 14.55 -2.01 -6.61
CA TYR A 84 13.38 -2.67 -7.18
C TYR A 84 13.61 -4.16 -7.48
N GLN A 85 14.81 -4.56 -7.86
CA GLN A 85 15.15 -5.97 -8.12
C GLN A 85 14.95 -6.87 -6.90
N HIS A 86 14.95 -6.30 -5.70
CA HIS A 86 14.76 -7.01 -4.44
C HIS A 86 13.33 -6.89 -3.89
N LEU A 87 12.48 -6.06 -4.51
CA LEU A 87 11.11 -5.88 -4.07
C LEU A 87 10.23 -7.06 -4.49
N VAL A 88 9.71 -7.79 -3.51
CA VAL A 88 8.76 -8.88 -3.76
C VAL A 88 7.36 -8.32 -3.97
N ALA A 89 6.86 -7.53 -3.02
CA ALA A 89 5.55 -6.91 -3.10
C ALA A 89 5.46 -5.69 -2.16
N SER A 90 4.50 -4.82 -2.45
CA SER A 90 4.14 -3.68 -1.62
C SER A 90 2.67 -3.75 -1.27
N TYR A 91 2.35 -3.96 0.01
CA TYR A 91 0.98 -3.94 0.52
C TYR A 91 0.61 -2.51 0.91
N ALA A 92 -0.24 -1.87 0.12
CA ALA A 92 -0.77 -0.53 0.39
C ALA A 92 -2.28 -0.60 0.63
N ILE A 93 -2.65 -0.98 1.85
CA ILE A 93 -4.02 -1.29 2.22
C ILE A 93 -4.74 -0.05 2.76
N GLY A 94 -5.97 0.18 2.31
CA GLY A 94 -6.79 1.28 2.82
C GLY A 94 -6.34 2.66 2.34
N TYR A 95 -5.86 2.76 1.11
CA TYR A 95 -5.51 4.02 0.45
C TYR A 95 -5.84 3.98 -1.04
N THR A 96 -5.62 5.07 -1.75
CA THR A 96 -5.97 5.25 -3.16
C THR A 96 -4.72 5.32 -4.03
N ILE A 97 -4.77 4.67 -5.19
CA ILE A 97 -3.84 4.84 -6.29
C ILE A 97 -4.66 5.07 -7.56
N THR A 98 -4.38 6.15 -8.26
CA THR A 98 -5.09 6.54 -9.48
C THR A 98 -4.40 6.00 -10.74
N GLN A 99 -5.11 6.00 -11.87
CA GLN A 99 -4.51 5.63 -13.16
C GLN A 99 -3.35 6.55 -13.53
N GLU A 100 -3.49 7.85 -13.31
CA GLU A 100 -2.44 8.83 -13.58
C GLU A 100 -1.14 8.51 -12.81
N GLU A 101 -1.28 8.07 -11.56
CA GLU A 101 -0.12 7.65 -10.76
C GLU A 101 0.53 6.38 -11.31
N LEU A 102 -0.25 5.37 -11.70
CA LEU A 102 0.30 4.16 -12.32
C LEU A 102 1.03 4.47 -13.63
N ASP A 103 0.50 5.37 -14.44
CA ASP A 103 1.09 5.76 -15.73
C ASP A 103 2.36 6.59 -15.55
N SER A 104 2.46 7.33 -14.45
CA SER A 104 3.57 8.25 -14.19
C SER A 104 4.75 7.62 -13.45
N TYR A 105 4.53 6.55 -12.68
CA TYR A 105 5.54 5.97 -11.81
C TYR A 105 5.79 4.49 -12.12
N PRO A 106 6.95 4.13 -12.67
CA PRO A 106 7.22 2.80 -13.23
C PRO A 106 7.21 1.67 -12.19
N TYR A 107 7.38 2.00 -10.92
CA TYR A 107 7.38 1.02 -9.81
C TYR A 107 6.02 0.89 -9.11
N LEU A 108 5.01 1.64 -9.56
CA LEU A 108 3.62 1.44 -9.18
C LEU A 108 2.97 0.45 -10.17
N ARG A 109 3.24 -0.84 -10.02
CA ARG A 109 2.66 -1.90 -10.85
C ARG A 109 1.61 -2.66 -10.05
N MET A 110 0.36 -2.65 -10.52
CA MET A 110 -0.72 -3.40 -9.89
C MET A 110 -0.50 -4.91 -10.01
N ALA A 111 -0.68 -5.64 -8.92
CA ALA A 111 -0.75 -7.09 -8.93
C ALA A 111 -1.96 -7.58 -9.74
N LYS A 112 -1.79 -8.63 -10.55
CA LYS A 112 -2.83 -9.26 -11.37
C LYS A 112 -3.15 -10.67 -10.91
N ASP A 113 -2.21 -11.31 -10.22
CA ASP A 113 -2.39 -12.62 -9.62
C ASP A 113 -1.47 -12.83 -8.39
N SER A 114 -1.52 -14.01 -7.80
CA SER A 114 -0.76 -14.35 -6.58
C SER A 114 0.73 -14.62 -6.80
N THR A 115 1.19 -14.70 -8.05
CA THR A 115 2.59 -15.03 -8.40
C THR A 115 3.40 -13.83 -8.87
N ASP A 116 2.75 -12.70 -9.06
CA ASP A 116 3.40 -11.45 -9.48
C ASP A 116 4.40 -10.96 -8.44
N VAL A 117 5.53 -10.46 -8.91
CA VAL A 117 6.57 -9.84 -8.07
C VAL A 117 6.86 -8.41 -8.52
N GLY A 118 7.38 -7.60 -7.60
CA GLY A 118 7.62 -6.18 -7.84
C GLY A 118 6.31 -5.41 -8.03
N VAL A 119 5.24 -5.81 -7.35
CA VAL A 119 3.90 -5.28 -7.55
C VAL A 119 3.34 -4.62 -6.29
N ILE A 120 2.33 -3.78 -6.48
CA ILE A 120 1.54 -3.21 -5.40
C ILE A 120 0.22 -3.99 -5.25
N ILE A 121 -0.07 -4.35 -4.02
CA ILE A 121 -1.27 -5.04 -3.59
C ILE A 121 -2.08 -4.08 -2.75
N GLY A 122 -3.28 -3.76 -3.20
CA GLY A 122 -4.16 -2.83 -2.53
C GLY A 122 -5.60 -3.31 -2.56
N PHE A 123 -6.34 -2.98 -1.55
CA PHE A 123 -7.79 -3.09 -1.50
C PHE A 123 -8.35 -2.19 -0.39
N ASN A 124 -9.61 -1.80 -0.55
CA ASN A 124 -10.41 -1.15 0.48
C ASN A 124 -11.62 -2.04 0.78
N SER A 125 -12.06 -2.06 2.03
CA SER A 125 -13.23 -2.83 2.43
C SER A 125 -14.33 -1.88 2.88
N VAL A 126 -15.50 -2.01 2.28
CA VAL A 126 -16.70 -1.25 2.64
C VAL A 126 -17.89 -2.20 2.75
N THR A 127 -18.86 -1.85 3.57
CA THR A 127 -20.09 -2.63 3.73
C THR A 127 -21.13 -2.31 2.64
N LYS A 128 -21.03 -1.14 2.03
CA LYS A 128 -21.91 -0.67 0.97
C LYS A 128 -21.26 0.52 0.23
N PRO A 129 -21.63 0.78 -1.03
CA PRO A 129 -21.02 1.85 -1.83
C PRO A 129 -21.06 3.24 -1.19
N GLU A 130 -22.16 3.57 -0.48
CA GLU A 130 -22.33 4.88 0.17
C GLU A 130 -21.35 5.10 1.35
N ALA A 131 -20.70 4.03 1.82
CA ALA A 131 -19.71 4.11 2.90
C ALA A 131 -18.30 4.48 2.40
N ILE A 132 -18.11 4.62 1.08
CA ILE A 132 -16.81 4.99 0.52
C ILE A 132 -16.50 6.44 0.89
N SER A 133 -15.38 6.62 1.58
CA SER A 133 -14.87 7.96 1.88
C SER A 133 -14.54 8.72 0.59
N PRO A 134 -14.86 10.03 0.51
CA PRO A 134 -14.44 10.88 -0.61
C PRO A 134 -12.94 10.82 -0.91
N LEU A 135 -12.11 10.53 0.10
CA LEU A 135 -10.66 10.38 -0.05
C LEU A 135 -10.25 9.14 -0.86
N PHE A 136 -11.14 8.15 -1.02
CA PHE A 136 -10.84 6.88 -1.67
C PHE A 136 -11.60 6.65 -2.97
N LYS A 137 -12.31 7.67 -3.44
CA LYS A 137 -12.87 7.68 -4.78
C LYS A 137 -11.73 7.67 -5.79
N ASN A 138 -11.91 7.04 -6.93
CA ASN A 138 -10.91 6.92 -7.99
C ASN A 138 -9.73 5.96 -7.69
N ASN A 139 -9.85 5.10 -6.68
CA ASN A 139 -8.89 4.03 -6.50
C ASN A 139 -9.08 2.98 -7.59
N ILE A 140 -7.99 2.64 -8.31
CA ILE A 140 -8.01 1.61 -9.35
C ILE A 140 -7.17 0.39 -9.00
N VAL A 141 -6.34 0.47 -7.95
CA VAL A 141 -5.55 -0.66 -7.50
C VAL A 141 -6.38 -1.47 -6.51
N CYS A 142 -7.01 -2.51 -7.02
CA CYS A 142 -7.77 -3.44 -6.21
C CYS A 142 -7.53 -4.88 -6.65
N ILE A 143 -7.12 -5.74 -5.72
CA ILE A 143 -7.04 -7.18 -5.92
C ILE A 143 -7.74 -7.86 -4.74
N ASN A 144 -8.60 -8.82 -5.05
CA ASN A 144 -9.33 -9.55 -4.01
C ASN A 144 -8.36 -10.45 -3.21
N PRO A 145 -8.17 -10.22 -1.91
CA PRO A 145 -7.19 -10.96 -1.12
C PRO A 145 -7.55 -12.44 -0.89
N LEU A 146 -8.76 -12.86 -1.26
CA LEU A 146 -9.22 -14.24 -1.08
C LEU A 146 -8.98 -15.11 -2.32
N ASN A 147 -9.04 -14.55 -3.53
CA ASN A 147 -8.86 -15.29 -4.78
C ASN A 147 -7.76 -14.77 -5.70
N TRP A 148 -7.14 -13.65 -5.32
CA TRP A 148 -6.07 -12.97 -6.08
C TRP A 148 -6.48 -12.58 -7.51
N LYS A 149 -7.74 -12.17 -7.68
CA LYS A 149 -8.28 -11.66 -8.95
C LYS A 149 -8.63 -10.19 -8.86
N THR A 150 -8.57 -9.54 -10.01
CA THR A 150 -8.92 -8.11 -10.19
C THR A 150 -10.29 -7.91 -10.81
N ASP A 151 -11.05 -8.98 -11.01
CA ASP A 151 -12.43 -8.96 -11.51
C ASP A 151 -13.45 -9.11 -10.36
N ALA A 152 -14.73 -9.03 -10.68
CA ALA A 152 -15.83 -9.17 -9.72
C ALA A 152 -16.06 -10.61 -9.21
N SER A 153 -15.20 -11.57 -9.56
CA SER A 153 -15.33 -12.96 -9.08
C SER A 153 -15.26 -13.00 -7.55
N PRO A 154 -16.23 -13.63 -6.87
CA PRO A 154 -16.20 -13.75 -5.43
C PRO A 154 -15.06 -14.64 -4.97
N GLY A 155 -14.34 -14.21 -3.93
CA GLY A 155 -13.40 -15.03 -3.20
C GLY A 155 -14.04 -15.54 -1.91
N VAL A 156 -13.77 -16.77 -1.54
CA VAL A 156 -14.30 -17.40 -0.32
C VAL A 156 -13.12 -17.87 0.55
N SER A 157 -13.08 -17.41 1.80
CA SER A 157 -12.11 -17.93 2.76
C SER A 157 -12.47 -19.33 3.19
N TYR A 158 -11.50 -20.08 3.73
CA TYR A 158 -11.75 -21.40 4.29
C TYR A 158 -12.73 -21.39 5.49
N GLN A 159 -12.95 -20.22 6.10
CA GLN A 159 -13.96 -20.00 7.15
C GLN A 159 -15.35 -19.63 6.60
N GLY A 160 -15.53 -19.62 5.28
CA GLY A 160 -16.79 -19.32 4.63
C GLY A 160 -17.10 -17.83 4.43
N PHE A 161 -16.18 -16.92 4.77
CA PHE A 161 -16.34 -15.50 4.44
C PHE A 161 -16.18 -15.30 2.94
N THR A 162 -17.03 -14.47 2.36
CA THR A 162 -17.01 -14.13 0.94
C THR A 162 -16.70 -12.66 0.76
N ALA A 163 -15.84 -12.35 -0.20
CA ALA A 163 -15.59 -11.00 -0.66
C ALA A 163 -15.53 -10.95 -2.19
N SER A 164 -15.99 -9.85 -2.78
CA SER A 164 -15.86 -9.57 -4.21
C SER A 164 -15.42 -8.14 -4.42
N ILE A 165 -14.80 -7.86 -5.57
CA ILE A 165 -14.53 -6.52 -6.02
C ILE A 165 -15.78 -5.98 -6.70
N ASP A 166 -16.17 -4.76 -6.39
CA ASP A 166 -17.17 -4.02 -7.15
C ASP A 166 -16.43 -3.13 -8.17
N PRO A 167 -16.50 -3.43 -9.45
CA PRO A 167 -15.79 -2.68 -10.49
C PRO A 167 -16.44 -1.32 -10.81
N SER A 168 -17.60 -1.01 -10.22
CA SER A 168 -18.30 0.24 -10.41
C SER A 168 -17.93 1.33 -9.40
N ILE A 169 -17.06 0.99 -8.45
CA ILE A 169 -16.67 1.88 -7.36
C ILE A 169 -15.23 2.37 -7.52
#